data_88bc7cfc741d1475a131e49e2d20179d
#
_entry.id   88bc7cfc741d1475a131e49e2d20179d
#
_cell.length_a   1.000
_cell.length_b   1.000
_cell.length_c   1.000
_cell.angle_alpha   90.00
_cell.angle_beta   90.00
_cell.angle_gamma   90.00
#
_symmetry.space_group_name_H-M   'P 1'
#
loop_
_entity.id
_entity.type
_entity.pdbx_description
1 polymer ?
#
loop_
_entity_poly.entity_id
_entity_poly.type
_entity_poly.pdbx_seq_one_letter_code
_entity_poly.pdbx_strand_id
1 'polypeptide(L)' 'YDDVPEDACIKFGSQRDMWDALSINGTAIERETVVTTEHCTDELSNTIIFTAH' A
#
# COMPACT_ATOMS: atom_id res chain seq x y z
N TYR A 1 -2.38 5.66 -6.62
CA TYR A 1 -3.41 6.44 -5.91
C TYR A 1 -2.76 7.39 -4.93
N ASP A 2 -3.19 8.64 -4.96
CA ASP A 2 -2.80 9.67 -4.01
C ASP A 2 -3.89 9.86 -2.97
N ASP A 3 -3.52 10.47 -1.84
CA ASP A 3 -4.47 10.83 -0.78
C ASP A 3 -5.28 9.64 -0.26
N VAL A 4 -4.60 8.51 -0.07
CA VAL A 4 -5.22 7.28 0.43
C VAL A 4 -5.18 7.29 1.95
N PRO A 5 -6.33 7.14 2.64
CA PRO A 5 -6.34 7.04 4.10
C PRO A 5 -5.60 5.81 4.59
N GLU A 6 -5.09 5.86 5.82
CA GLU A 6 -4.30 4.80 6.41
C GLU A 6 -5.01 3.44 6.39
N ASP A 7 -6.26 3.39 6.79
CA ASP A 7 -7.00 2.14 6.83
C ASP A 7 -7.23 1.56 5.44
N ALA A 8 -7.53 2.39 4.45
CA ALA A 8 -7.67 1.97 3.07
C ALA A 8 -6.33 1.50 2.49
N CYS A 9 -5.24 2.18 2.85
CA CYS A 9 -3.89 1.82 2.43
C CYS A 9 -3.51 0.42 2.95
N ILE A 10 -3.75 0.16 4.23
CA ILE A 10 -3.46 -1.14 4.83
C ILE A 10 -4.34 -2.23 4.20
N LYS A 11 -5.59 -1.93 4.00
CA LYS A 11 -6.53 -2.87 3.38
C LYS A 11 -6.12 -3.22 1.95
N PHE A 12 -5.74 -2.22 1.18
CA PHE A 12 -5.26 -2.44 -0.19
C PHE A 12 -4.00 -3.31 -0.19
N GLY A 13 -3.06 -3.01 0.68
CA GLY A 13 -1.82 -3.77 0.77
C GLY A 13 -2.02 -5.23 1.16
N SER A 14 -3.07 -5.52 1.93
CA SER A 14 -3.37 -6.89 2.33
C SER A 14 -4.09 -7.69 1.23
N GLN A 15 -4.61 -7.02 0.20
CA GLN A 15 -5.27 -7.67 -0.94
C GLN A 15 -4.25 -8.06 -2.00
N ARG A 16 -3.42 -9.02 -1.68
CA ARG A 16 -2.27 -9.42 -2.52
C ARG A 16 -2.64 -9.94 -3.90
N ASP A 17 -3.87 -10.38 -4.09
CA ASP A 17 -4.35 -10.87 -5.39
C ASP A 17 -4.64 -9.74 -6.37
N MET A 18 -4.71 -8.51 -5.90
CA MET A 18 -5.06 -7.35 -6.70
C MET A 18 -3.86 -6.71 -7.38
N TRP A 19 -2.65 -7.02 -6.94
CA TRP A 19 -1.45 -6.37 -7.47
C TRP A 19 -0.29 -7.36 -7.58
N ASP A 20 0.58 -7.10 -8.54
CA ASP A 20 1.81 -7.87 -8.76
C ASP A 20 3.01 -7.22 -8.08
N ALA A 21 3.06 -5.91 -8.15
CA ALA A 21 4.07 -5.09 -7.48
C ALA A 21 3.38 -3.92 -6.80
N LEU A 22 3.90 -3.53 -5.66
CA LEU A 22 3.30 -2.47 -4.84
C LEU A 22 4.38 -1.60 -4.23
N SER A 23 4.13 -0.31 -4.20
CA SER A 23 4.99 0.65 -3.50
C SER A 23 4.09 1.61 -2.72
N ILE A 24 4.42 1.84 -1.47
CA ILE A 24 3.68 2.75 -0.60
C ILE A 24 4.62 3.83 -0.10
N ASN A 25 4.29 5.08 -0.38
CA ASN A 25 5.09 6.24 0.02
C ASN A 25 6.57 6.12 -0.41
N GLY A 26 6.79 5.52 -1.58
CA GLY A 26 8.14 5.35 -2.12
C GLY A 26 8.87 4.11 -1.62
N THR A 27 8.25 3.30 -0.78
CA THR A 27 8.84 2.06 -0.26
C THR A 27 8.23 0.86 -0.96
N ALA A 28 9.08 0.06 -1.61
CA ALA A 28 8.62 -1.15 -2.29
C ALA A 28 8.13 -2.19 -1.28
N ILE A 29 6.96 -2.77 -1.57
CA ILE A 29 6.33 -3.76 -0.72
C ILE A 29 6.42 -5.13 -1.40
N GLU A 30 7.00 -6.09 -0.72
CA GLU A 30 7.06 -7.46 -1.22
C GLU A 30 5.76 -8.21 -0.89
N ARG A 31 5.48 -9.26 -1.65
CA ARG A 31 4.25 -10.04 -1.44
C ARG A 31 4.16 -10.66 -0.05
N GLU A 32 5.29 -10.92 0.56
CA GLU A 32 5.36 -11.52 1.90
C GLU A 32 5.25 -10.48 3.01
N THR A 33 5.40 -9.21 2.67
CA THR A 33 5.38 -8.13 3.64
C THR A 33 3.96 -7.85 4.09
N VAL A 34 3.76 -7.80 5.40
CA VAL A 34 2.47 -7.37 5.97
C VAL A 34 2.46 -5.85 6.00
N VAL A 35 1.50 -5.26 5.32
CA VAL A 35 1.34 -3.81 5.30
C VAL A 35 0.72 -3.34 6.61
N THR A 36 1.39 -2.43 7.28
CA THR A 36 0.99 -1.90 8.57
C THR A 36 1.07 -0.37 8.55
N THR A 37 0.84 0.25 9.70
CA THR A 37 0.99 1.70 9.85
C THR A 37 2.42 2.18 9.63
N GLU A 38 3.40 1.28 9.66
CA GLU A 38 4.78 1.62 9.33
C GLU A 38 4.95 1.98 7.85
N HIS A 39 4.12 1.42 7.00
CA HIS A 39 4.13 1.69 5.57
C HIS A 39 3.18 2.84 5.23
N CYS A 40 1.98 2.82 5.78
CA CYS A 40 0.98 3.85 5.61
C CYS A 40 1.11 4.87 6.74
N THR A 41 2.13 5.70 6.66
CA THR A 41 2.56 6.58 7.75
C THR A 41 1.69 7.80 7.97
N ASP A 42 0.84 8.14 7.02
CA ASP A 42 -0.06 9.30 7.12
C ASP A 42 -1.49 8.80 7.30
N GLU A 43 -2.25 9.42 8.21
CA GLU A 43 -3.62 9.03 8.47
C GLU A 43 -4.57 9.27 7.29
N LEU A 44 -4.28 10.28 6.47
CA LEU A 44 -5.20 10.75 5.43
C LEU A 44 -4.63 10.74 4.03
N SER A 45 -3.31 10.70 3.87
CA SER A 45 -2.70 10.97 2.58
C SER A 45 -1.47 10.09 2.33
N ASN A 46 -1.72 8.88 1.87
CA ASN A 46 -0.66 7.97 1.45
C ASN A 46 -0.70 7.80 -0.06
N THR A 47 0.48 7.66 -0.67
CA THR A 47 0.60 7.44 -2.12
C THR A 47 0.87 5.96 -2.37
N ILE A 48 0.02 5.35 -3.18
CA ILE A 48 0.14 3.94 -3.57
C ILE A 48 0.41 3.87 -5.06
N ILE A 49 1.47 3.17 -5.43
CA ILE A 49 1.79 2.85 -6.82
C ILE A 49 1.78 1.33 -6.92
N PHE A 50 1.01 0.79 -7.84
CA PHE A 50 0.92 -0.65 -7.98
C PHE A 50 0.89 -1.06 -9.44
N THR A 51 1.32 -2.29 -9.69
CA THR A 51 1.21 -2.94 -11.00
C THR A 51 0.22 -4.09 -10.85
N ALA A 52 -0.87 -4.04 -11.60
CA ALA A 52 -1.88 -5.09 -11.61
C ALA A 52 -1.38 -6.31 -12.40
N HIS A 53 -2.02 -7.44 -12.16
CA HIS A 53 -1.75 -8.67 -12.93
C HIS A 53 -1.99 -8.49 -14.41
#